data_92567789d5c308fad692cc037a71d0fa
#
_entry.id   92567789d5c308fad692cc037a71d0fa
#
_cell.length_a   1.000
_cell.length_b   1.000
_cell.length_c   1.000
_cell.angle_alpha   90.00
_cell.angle_beta   90.00
_cell.angle_gamma   90.00
#
_symmetry.space_group_name_H-M   'P 1'
#
loop_
_entity.id
_entity.type
_entity.pdbx_description
1 polymer ?
#
loop_
_entity_poly.entity_id
_entity_poly.type
_entity_poly.pdbx_seq_one_letter_code
_entity_poly.pdbx_strand_id
1 'polypeptide(L)'
;QQVSYYVGYVVLSLAAVALIRRRDRSVGFLLVLVAVGIFMAFGRHLGPVYRFIYQVLPGFRRFRVPAMSLILAQFSLAALAGYGASLLLREIEHRKENMVRWAVGCAALGGAVALIVMAARGTIGSAATTALLVKHVGAQVAQIRGLGTTAATLAFKDAGILLAFAAASGVAIYVAGTRKLQRPLVFALLLGLVVWDVGVVNARFMKPEKMRPLDSYYRESPAVSFLKQQEGVFRIAPVDREFSSNSWMYHRIESIGGYHPAKLAVTDDLLNKVGLSNLKLLALLNVKYVVGPEELNHPAFVRVGPGVHENLTVLPRVFLVGAAKRVAHDRMVLAELNVDSFNPALTAIVTDELPGPVFGTEGSVAELVSYEPGEIRVRVSIRQPCLLVFSEVYYPPGWKASVDGAETTIYRTDYALRSVYLTPGEHTVVMSYVPSNLRLGLFISLLALVALVGLLVWPVRARDRGAPA
;
A
#
# COMPACT_ATOMS: atom_id res chain seq x y z
N GLN A 1 0.38 10.17 -4.17
CA GLN A 1 -0.01 11.04 -3.04
C GLN A 1 1.23 11.30 -2.18
N GLN A 2 1.68 12.55 -2.12
CA GLN A 2 2.71 12.97 -1.15
C GLN A 2 1.99 13.22 0.17
N VAL A 3 2.25 12.38 1.17
CA VAL A 3 1.74 12.57 2.53
C VAL A 3 2.74 13.44 3.28
N SER A 4 2.29 14.55 3.84
CA SER A 4 3.11 15.39 4.70
C SER A 4 3.24 14.76 6.09
N TYR A 5 4.47 14.46 6.51
CA TYR A 5 4.79 14.03 7.88
C TYR A 5 5.20 15.21 8.78
N TYR A 6 4.88 16.42 8.38
CA TYR A 6 5.17 17.62 9.16
C TYR A 6 4.37 17.65 10.45
N VAL A 7 5.04 17.83 11.56
CA VAL A 7 4.45 17.85 12.91
C VAL A 7 4.17 19.28 13.40
N GLY A 8 4.92 20.23 12.91
CA GLY A 8 4.86 21.62 13.32
C GLY A 8 5.92 21.99 14.35
N TYR A 9 6.50 23.18 14.17
CA TYR A 9 7.50 23.72 15.08
C TYR A 9 6.94 23.98 16.47
N VAL A 10 5.73 24.55 16.53
CA VAL A 10 5.05 24.85 17.80
C VAL A 10 4.79 23.57 18.59
N VAL A 11 4.38 22.49 17.92
CA VAL A 11 4.18 21.17 18.54
C VAL A 11 5.50 20.62 19.09
N LEU A 12 6.58 20.69 18.33
CA LEU A 12 7.90 20.25 18.78
C LEU A 12 8.40 21.04 19.99
N SER A 13 8.19 22.37 19.98
CA SER A 13 8.58 23.23 21.10
C SER A 13 7.82 22.90 22.37
N LEU A 14 6.51 22.70 22.28
CA LEU A 14 5.67 22.29 23.40
C LEU A 14 6.02 20.88 23.90
N ALA A 15 6.30 19.94 23.00
CA ALA A 15 6.77 18.59 23.36
C ALA A 15 8.10 18.65 24.12
N ALA A 16 9.04 19.51 23.70
CA ALA A 16 10.30 19.74 24.39
C ALA A 16 10.09 20.26 25.83
N VAL A 17 9.13 21.15 26.05
CA VAL A 17 8.73 21.60 27.40
C VAL A 17 8.31 20.43 28.27
N ALA A 18 7.47 19.53 27.75
CA ALA A 18 7.06 18.33 28.48
C ALA A 18 8.25 17.43 28.83
N LEU A 19 9.16 17.18 27.89
CA LEU A 19 10.33 16.32 28.08
C LEU A 19 11.30 16.87 29.14
N ILE A 20 11.47 18.20 29.19
CA ILE A 20 12.41 18.85 30.16
C ILE A 20 11.81 18.88 31.56
N ARG A 21 10.50 19.13 31.68
CA ARG A 21 9.84 19.41 32.96
C ARG A 21 9.11 18.24 33.60
N ARG A 22 8.72 17.26 32.83
CA ARG A 22 7.93 16.13 33.31
C ARG A 22 8.63 14.81 33.00
N ARG A 23 9.05 14.12 34.06
CA ARG A 23 9.75 12.83 33.98
C ARG A 23 8.90 11.72 34.57
N ASP A 24 7.70 11.53 34.03
CA ASP A 24 6.85 10.42 34.44
C ASP A 24 6.83 9.27 33.38
N ARG A 25 6.22 8.16 33.77
CA ARG A 25 6.14 6.97 32.93
C ARG A 25 5.41 7.23 31.60
N SER A 26 4.41 8.12 31.57
CA SER A 26 3.64 8.45 30.37
C SER A 26 4.49 9.20 29.36
N VAL A 27 5.28 10.18 29.82
CA VAL A 27 6.22 10.93 28.96
C VAL A 27 7.32 9.99 28.43
N GLY A 28 7.85 9.12 29.30
CA GLY A 28 8.83 8.10 28.88
C GLY A 28 8.28 7.14 27.82
N PHE A 29 7.04 6.66 27.96
CA PHE A 29 6.38 5.81 27.01
C PHE A 29 6.18 6.51 25.64
N LEU A 30 5.69 7.75 25.65
CA LEU A 30 5.51 8.53 24.42
C LEU A 30 6.84 8.79 23.71
N LEU A 31 7.92 9.06 24.47
CA LEU A 31 9.26 9.23 23.89
C LEU A 31 9.76 7.94 23.22
N VAL A 32 9.53 6.79 23.85
CA VAL A 32 9.85 5.48 23.25
C VAL A 32 9.08 5.28 21.95
N LEU A 33 7.78 5.62 21.91
CA LEU A 33 6.97 5.52 20.67
C LEU A 33 7.50 6.47 19.58
N VAL A 34 7.95 7.69 19.91
CA VAL A 34 8.61 8.60 18.95
C VAL A 34 9.87 7.92 18.39
N ALA A 35 10.73 7.41 19.26
CA ALA A 35 11.97 6.77 18.86
C ALA A 35 11.71 5.54 17.97
N VAL A 36 10.79 4.68 18.36
CA VAL A 36 10.39 3.48 17.59
C VAL A 36 9.81 3.89 16.24
N GLY A 37 8.89 4.86 16.21
CA GLY A 37 8.27 5.32 14.96
C GLY A 37 9.30 5.87 13.96
N ILE A 38 10.24 6.70 14.42
CA ILE A 38 11.32 7.24 13.59
C ILE A 38 12.28 6.12 13.16
N PHE A 39 12.70 5.29 14.09
CA PHE A 39 13.62 4.18 13.81
C PHE A 39 13.05 3.25 12.72
N MET A 40 11.80 2.82 12.86
CA MET A 40 11.17 1.95 11.88
C MET A 40 10.97 2.65 10.52
N ALA A 41 10.77 3.97 10.49
CA ALA A 41 10.60 4.73 9.25
C ALA A 41 11.85 4.75 8.37
N PHE A 42 13.05 4.60 8.94
CA PHE A 42 14.29 4.48 8.16
C PHE A 42 14.30 3.22 7.26
N GLY A 43 13.55 2.17 7.62
CA GLY A 43 13.39 0.98 6.81
C GLY A 43 14.73 0.38 6.36
N ARG A 44 14.87 0.12 5.06
CA ARG A 44 16.08 -0.49 4.47
C ARG A 44 17.39 0.27 4.72
N HIS A 45 17.32 1.55 5.07
CA HIS A 45 18.52 2.37 5.36
C HIS A 45 19.19 1.97 6.67
N LEU A 46 18.54 1.22 7.56
CA LEU A 46 19.10 0.63 8.77
C LEU A 46 19.95 -0.64 8.49
N GLY A 47 20.08 -1.07 7.25
CA GLY A 47 20.93 -2.18 6.84
C GLY A 47 20.62 -3.51 7.57
N PRO A 48 21.60 -4.10 8.32
CA PRO A 48 21.44 -5.38 8.98
C PRO A 48 20.32 -5.40 10.03
N VAL A 49 20.14 -4.28 10.76
CA VAL A 49 19.11 -4.17 11.81
C VAL A 49 17.72 -4.26 11.21
N TYR A 50 17.49 -3.59 10.08
CA TYR A 50 16.21 -3.71 9.37
C TYR A 50 15.95 -5.15 8.91
N ARG A 51 16.96 -5.83 8.38
CA ARG A 51 16.85 -7.23 7.98
C ARG A 51 16.47 -8.14 9.14
N PHE A 52 17.08 -7.93 10.31
CA PHE A 52 16.73 -8.68 11.53
C PHE A 52 15.25 -8.44 11.93
N ILE A 53 14.82 -7.19 12.01
CA ILE A 53 13.42 -6.83 12.34
C ILE A 53 12.45 -7.44 11.31
N TYR A 54 12.79 -7.35 10.02
CA TYR A 54 11.99 -7.89 8.93
C TYR A 54 11.81 -9.41 9.03
N GLN A 55 12.79 -10.11 9.57
CA GLN A 55 12.74 -11.57 9.75
C GLN A 55 12.02 -11.99 11.02
N VAL A 56 12.24 -11.28 12.12
CA VAL A 56 11.81 -11.69 13.47
C VAL A 56 10.42 -11.15 13.81
N LEU A 57 10.07 -9.94 13.38
CA LEU A 57 8.80 -9.33 13.78
C LEU A 57 7.63 -9.93 13.00
N PRO A 58 6.66 -10.60 13.68
CA PRO A 58 5.52 -11.22 13.02
C PRO A 58 4.71 -10.19 12.20
N GLY A 59 4.43 -10.52 10.96
CA GLY A 59 3.63 -9.66 10.08
C GLY A 59 4.37 -8.45 9.50
N PHE A 60 5.58 -8.12 9.95
CA PHE A 60 6.31 -6.95 9.46
C PHE A 60 6.63 -7.03 7.95
N ARG A 61 6.82 -8.24 7.41
CA ARG A 61 6.99 -8.50 5.97
C ARG A 61 5.81 -8.04 5.10
N ARG A 62 4.64 -7.83 5.71
CA ARG A 62 3.42 -7.39 5.01
C ARG A 62 3.33 -5.86 4.88
N PHE A 63 4.17 -5.11 5.59
CA PHE A 63 4.20 -3.66 5.49
C PHE A 63 5.07 -3.20 4.33
N ARG A 64 4.44 -2.58 3.32
CA ARG A 64 5.12 -2.12 2.11
C ARG A 64 5.89 -0.81 2.30
N VAL A 65 5.39 0.07 3.17
CA VAL A 65 5.93 1.44 3.35
C VAL A 65 6.30 1.66 4.81
N PRO A 66 7.57 1.44 5.20
CA PRO A 66 8.03 1.65 6.59
C PRO A 66 7.78 3.06 7.13
N ALA A 67 7.80 4.09 6.25
CA ALA A 67 7.54 5.47 6.63
C ALA A 67 6.15 5.69 7.26
N MET A 68 5.18 4.79 7.06
CA MET A 68 3.88 4.87 7.75
C MET A 68 4.00 4.77 9.27
N SER A 69 5.09 4.20 9.81
CA SER A 69 5.36 4.16 11.26
C SER A 69 5.55 5.55 11.87
N LEU A 70 5.83 6.60 11.05
CA LEU A 70 5.90 8.00 11.52
C LEU A 70 4.59 8.48 12.15
N ILE A 71 3.46 7.83 11.88
CA ILE A 71 2.19 8.15 12.56
C ILE A 71 2.30 7.97 14.08
N LEU A 72 3.08 7.01 14.56
CA LEU A 72 3.36 6.81 16.00
C LEU A 72 4.13 8.00 16.58
N ALA A 73 5.13 8.49 15.83
CA ALA A 73 5.88 9.67 16.23
C ALA A 73 5.02 10.93 16.23
N GLN A 74 4.20 11.12 15.19
CA GLN A 74 3.29 12.29 15.11
C GLN A 74 2.28 12.29 16.25
N PHE A 75 1.62 11.17 16.51
CA PHE A 75 0.68 11.03 17.62
C PHE A 75 1.35 11.32 18.98
N SER A 76 2.51 10.72 19.20
CA SER A 76 3.22 10.87 20.46
C SER A 76 3.74 12.29 20.68
N LEU A 77 4.22 12.95 19.64
CA LEU A 77 4.64 14.36 19.70
C LEU A 77 3.46 15.29 19.97
N ALA A 78 2.30 15.04 19.37
CA ALA A 78 1.09 15.79 19.64
C ALA A 78 0.63 15.62 21.10
N ALA A 79 0.66 14.41 21.65
CA ALA A 79 0.34 14.14 23.04
C ALA A 79 1.35 14.81 23.99
N LEU A 80 2.65 14.74 23.71
CA LEU A 80 3.69 15.45 24.46
C LEU A 80 3.50 16.96 24.42
N ALA A 81 3.09 17.52 23.27
CA ALA A 81 2.79 18.94 23.15
C ALA A 81 1.59 19.34 24.04
N GLY A 82 0.56 18.51 24.13
CA GLY A 82 -0.55 18.70 25.06
C GLY A 82 -0.09 18.76 26.53
N TYR A 83 0.81 17.87 26.94
CA TYR A 83 1.43 17.92 28.27
C TYR A 83 2.25 19.20 28.45
N GLY A 84 3.06 19.59 27.46
CA GLY A 84 3.85 20.82 27.48
C GLY A 84 2.98 22.06 27.60
N ALA A 85 1.92 22.15 26.81
CA ALA A 85 0.95 23.25 26.88
C ALA A 85 0.29 23.33 28.29
N SER A 86 -0.11 22.19 28.86
CA SER A 86 -0.71 22.14 30.21
C SER A 86 0.26 22.62 31.29
N LEU A 87 1.54 22.24 31.20
CA LEU A 87 2.59 22.73 32.11
C LEU A 87 2.79 24.22 31.96
N LEU A 88 2.88 24.71 30.71
CA LEU A 88 3.05 26.12 30.42
C LEU A 88 1.90 26.96 30.99
N LEU A 89 0.65 26.52 30.79
CA LEU A 89 -0.53 27.21 31.32
C LEU A 89 -0.54 27.26 32.86
N ARG A 90 -0.05 26.24 33.55
CA ARG A 90 0.09 26.24 35.01
C ARG A 90 1.22 27.18 35.47
N GLU A 91 2.36 27.23 34.77
CA GLU A 91 3.48 28.12 35.13
C GLU A 91 3.17 29.60 34.92
N ILE A 92 2.33 29.94 33.91
CA ILE A 92 1.87 31.33 33.71
C ILE A 92 1.16 31.87 34.96
N GLU A 93 0.54 31.03 35.74
CA GLU A 93 -0.18 31.44 36.94
C GLU A 93 0.73 31.65 38.14
N HIS A 94 1.82 30.88 38.25
CA HIS A 94 2.60 30.80 39.48
C HIS A 94 3.99 31.44 39.45
N ARG A 95 4.66 31.60 38.28
CA ARG A 95 6.06 32.05 38.19
C ARG A 95 6.39 32.86 36.93
N LYS A 96 6.35 34.19 37.04
CA LYS A 96 6.65 35.09 35.92
C LYS A 96 8.08 34.99 35.38
N GLU A 97 9.07 34.74 36.21
CA GLU A 97 10.51 34.74 35.80
C GLU A 97 10.84 33.60 34.83
N ASN A 98 10.20 32.44 34.96
CA ASN A 98 10.42 31.32 34.08
C ASN A 98 9.86 31.56 32.67
N MET A 99 8.87 32.42 32.50
CA MET A 99 8.24 32.71 31.20
C MET A 99 9.22 33.40 30.23
N VAL A 100 10.05 34.35 30.74
CA VAL A 100 11.08 34.98 29.91
C VAL A 100 12.10 33.95 29.44
N ARG A 101 12.51 33.02 30.34
CA ARG A 101 13.46 31.96 29.99
C ARG A 101 12.87 31.01 28.93
N TRP A 102 11.57 30.69 29.02
CA TRP A 102 10.90 29.88 28.03
C TRP A 102 10.76 30.58 26.68
N ALA A 103 10.38 31.86 26.68
CA ALA A 103 10.28 32.65 25.45
C ALA A 103 11.64 32.73 24.74
N VAL A 104 12.73 32.99 25.51
CA VAL A 104 14.09 33.00 24.99
C VAL A 104 14.51 31.59 24.51
N GLY A 105 14.20 30.54 25.28
CA GLY A 105 14.51 29.16 24.90
C GLY A 105 13.84 28.72 23.58
N CYS A 106 12.56 29.04 23.38
CA CYS A 106 11.87 28.77 22.13
C CYS A 106 12.45 29.53 20.94
N ALA A 107 12.76 30.85 21.15
CA ALA A 107 13.40 31.66 20.12
C ALA A 107 14.81 31.16 19.79
N ALA A 108 15.60 30.79 20.80
CA ALA A 108 16.97 30.26 20.63
C ALA A 108 16.95 28.91 19.89
N LEU A 109 16.00 27.97 20.22
CA LEU A 109 15.85 26.70 19.54
C LEU A 109 15.48 26.91 18.06
N GLY A 110 14.53 27.79 17.78
CA GLY A 110 14.16 28.14 16.41
C GLY A 110 15.32 28.78 15.64
N GLY A 111 16.04 29.67 16.27
CA GLY A 111 17.24 30.29 15.72
C GLY A 111 18.35 29.27 15.42
N ALA A 112 18.60 28.34 16.34
CA ALA A 112 19.58 27.27 16.15
C ALA A 112 19.23 26.35 14.99
N VAL A 113 17.96 25.89 14.91
CA VAL A 113 17.48 25.05 13.78
C VAL A 113 17.59 25.82 12.48
N ALA A 114 17.20 27.09 12.43
CA ALA A 114 17.32 27.91 11.23
C ALA A 114 18.79 28.12 10.80
N LEU A 115 19.70 28.32 11.74
CA LEU A 115 21.14 28.41 11.47
C LEU A 115 21.70 27.09 10.91
N ILE A 116 21.30 25.95 11.47
CA ILE A 116 21.66 24.60 10.94
C ILE A 116 21.18 24.43 9.51
N VAL A 117 19.93 24.78 9.21
CA VAL A 117 19.38 24.70 7.87
C VAL A 117 20.08 25.65 6.90
N MET A 118 20.44 26.87 7.36
CA MET A 118 21.22 27.83 6.57
C MET A 118 22.65 27.34 6.31
N ALA A 119 23.32 26.79 7.32
CA ALA A 119 24.66 26.21 7.17
C ALA A 119 24.65 25.00 6.21
N ALA A 120 23.61 24.16 6.28
CA ALA A 120 23.42 23.02 5.39
C ALA A 120 23.08 23.44 3.94
N ARG A 121 22.81 24.72 3.65
CA ARG A 121 22.49 25.20 2.30
C ARG A 121 23.59 24.89 1.28
N GLY A 122 24.85 25.07 1.67
CA GLY A 122 26.00 24.76 0.80
C GLY A 122 26.15 23.30 0.45
N THR A 123 25.85 22.41 1.41
CA THR A 123 25.89 20.94 1.22
C THR A 123 24.67 20.42 0.48
N ILE A 124 23.48 20.97 0.71
CA ILE A 124 22.24 20.59 0.01
C ILE A 124 22.28 21.03 -1.46
N GLY A 125 22.92 22.17 -1.76
CA GLY A 125 23.07 22.67 -3.14
C GLY A 125 24.33 22.19 -3.85
N SER A 126 25.19 21.39 -3.22
CA SER A 126 26.47 20.97 -3.77
C SER A 126 26.33 19.83 -4.81
N ALA A 127 27.38 19.71 -5.64
CA ALA A 127 27.52 18.62 -6.62
C ALA A 127 27.38 17.22 -6.00
N ALA A 128 27.71 17.07 -4.69
CA ALA A 128 27.58 15.82 -3.96
C ALA A 128 26.13 15.38 -3.79
N THR A 129 25.20 16.32 -3.53
CA THR A 129 23.75 16.01 -3.45
C THR A 129 23.20 15.64 -4.81
N THR A 130 23.67 16.32 -5.87
CA THR A 130 23.31 15.97 -7.24
C THR A 130 23.86 14.60 -7.62
N ALA A 131 25.09 14.26 -7.25
CA ALA A 131 25.69 12.95 -7.50
C ALA A 131 24.99 11.82 -6.73
N LEU A 132 24.56 12.05 -5.47
CA LEU A 132 23.77 11.10 -4.68
C LEU A 132 22.38 10.88 -5.29
N LEU A 133 21.72 11.91 -5.77
CA LEU A 133 20.43 11.82 -6.47
C LEU A 133 20.58 11.06 -7.79
N VAL A 134 21.60 11.36 -8.59
CA VAL A 134 21.90 10.66 -9.84
C VAL A 134 22.18 9.17 -9.59
N LYS A 135 22.93 8.83 -8.53
CA LYS A 135 23.23 7.45 -8.16
C LYS A 135 22.01 6.64 -7.76
N HIS A 136 20.96 7.26 -7.20
CA HIS A 136 19.76 6.57 -6.70
C HIS A 136 18.58 6.58 -7.68
N VAL A 137 18.53 7.53 -8.61
CA VAL A 137 17.37 7.75 -9.50
C VAL A 137 17.71 7.54 -10.99
N GLY A 138 19.00 7.34 -11.31
CA GLY A 138 19.48 7.07 -12.68
C GLY A 138 19.73 8.34 -13.52
N ALA A 139 20.37 8.14 -14.69
CA ALA A 139 20.87 9.21 -15.54
C ALA A 139 19.78 10.14 -16.14
N GLN A 140 18.51 9.75 -16.16
CA GLN A 140 17.41 10.60 -16.59
C GLN A 140 17.19 11.83 -15.69
N VAL A 141 17.68 11.79 -14.46
CA VAL A 141 17.60 12.93 -13.50
C VAL A 141 18.72 13.95 -13.73
N ALA A 142 19.75 13.61 -14.47
CA ALA A 142 20.81 14.54 -14.85
C ALA A 142 20.28 15.73 -15.70
N GLN A 143 19.13 15.59 -16.32
CA GLN A 143 18.43 16.67 -17.04
C GLN A 143 17.75 17.69 -16.11
N ILE A 144 17.61 17.39 -14.80
CA ILE A 144 17.01 18.32 -13.83
C ILE A 144 18.12 19.10 -13.14
N ARG A 145 18.88 19.88 -13.89
CA ARG A 145 19.95 20.77 -13.36
C ARG A 145 19.50 21.75 -12.27
N GLY A 146 18.19 21.93 -12.05
CA GLY A 146 17.61 22.82 -11.04
C GLY A 146 17.19 22.19 -9.72
N LEU A 147 17.26 20.86 -9.54
CA LEU A 147 16.73 20.19 -8.33
C LEU A 147 17.48 20.61 -7.04
N GLY A 148 18.80 20.72 -7.10
CA GLY A 148 19.61 21.10 -5.95
C GLY A 148 19.35 22.56 -5.54
N THR A 149 19.25 23.47 -6.49
CA THR A 149 18.93 24.89 -6.24
C THR A 149 17.50 25.08 -5.75
N THR A 150 16.55 24.34 -6.31
CA THR A 150 15.16 24.35 -5.86
C THR A 150 15.02 23.79 -4.44
N ALA A 151 15.68 22.68 -4.12
CA ALA A 151 15.69 22.11 -2.78
C ALA A 151 16.33 23.06 -1.75
N ALA A 152 17.45 23.69 -2.10
CA ALA A 152 18.11 24.71 -1.25
C ALA A 152 17.19 25.92 -1.03
N THR A 153 16.51 26.40 -2.06
CA THR A 153 15.58 27.54 -1.95
C THR A 153 14.38 27.21 -1.06
N LEU A 154 13.82 26.00 -1.20
CA LEU A 154 12.71 25.52 -0.36
C LEU A 154 13.16 25.38 1.11
N ALA A 155 14.33 24.79 1.36
CA ALA A 155 14.88 24.66 2.70
C ALA A 155 15.13 26.02 3.37
N PHE A 156 15.63 27.02 2.60
CA PHE A 156 15.82 28.39 3.08
C PHE A 156 14.49 29.08 3.41
N LYS A 157 13.47 28.89 2.57
CA LYS A 157 12.12 29.41 2.81
C LYS A 157 11.48 28.78 4.05
N ASP A 158 11.68 27.49 4.25
CA ASP A 158 11.18 26.76 5.42
C ASP A 158 11.93 27.17 6.70
N ALA A 159 13.24 27.48 6.64
CA ALA A 159 13.97 28.03 7.75
C ALA A 159 13.46 29.42 8.17
N GLY A 160 13.09 30.28 7.20
CA GLY A 160 12.45 31.57 7.48
C GLY A 160 11.09 31.42 8.17
N ILE A 161 10.30 30.47 7.75
CA ILE A 161 9.01 30.14 8.37
C ILE A 161 9.22 29.63 9.80
N LEU A 162 10.19 28.76 10.03
CA LEU A 162 10.57 28.26 11.36
C LEU A 162 10.95 29.42 12.31
N LEU A 163 11.79 30.35 11.85
CA LEU A 163 12.16 31.55 12.61
C LEU A 163 10.95 32.40 12.98
N ALA A 164 10.03 32.62 12.03
CA ALA A 164 8.82 33.39 12.27
C ALA A 164 7.93 32.74 13.33
N PHE A 165 7.72 31.43 13.29
CA PHE A 165 6.95 30.69 14.30
C PHE A 165 7.66 30.63 15.65
N ALA A 166 8.98 30.51 15.68
CA ALA A 166 9.76 30.57 16.92
C ALA A 166 9.61 31.94 17.60
N ALA A 167 9.74 33.01 16.83
CA ALA A 167 9.56 34.37 17.34
C ALA A 167 8.12 34.63 17.82
N ALA A 168 7.12 34.24 17.01
CA ALA A 168 5.70 34.39 17.38
C ALA A 168 5.33 33.60 18.64
N SER A 169 5.85 32.37 18.79
CA SER A 169 5.65 31.55 19.99
C SER A 169 6.32 32.18 21.21
N GLY A 170 7.57 32.70 21.07
CA GLY A 170 8.29 33.40 22.11
C GLY A 170 7.54 34.64 22.57
N VAL A 171 7.07 35.49 21.64
CA VAL A 171 6.26 36.68 21.93
C VAL A 171 4.95 36.29 22.61
N ALA A 172 4.26 35.32 22.14
CA ALA A 172 2.98 34.86 22.74
C ALA A 172 3.20 34.43 24.21
N ILE A 173 4.23 33.65 24.50
CA ILE A 173 4.58 33.19 25.84
C ILE A 173 4.98 34.38 26.73
N TYR A 174 5.80 35.30 26.20
CA TYR A 174 6.23 36.50 26.92
C TYR A 174 5.04 37.39 27.29
N VAL A 175 4.16 37.70 26.33
CA VAL A 175 2.96 38.52 26.54
C VAL A 175 2.02 37.86 27.52
N ALA A 176 1.83 36.55 27.41
CA ALA A 176 1.01 35.76 28.33
C ALA A 176 1.51 35.88 29.80
N GLY A 177 2.82 35.80 29.98
CA GLY A 177 3.43 35.92 31.31
C GLY A 177 3.44 37.32 31.90
N THR A 178 3.58 38.37 31.06
CA THR A 178 3.71 39.77 31.54
C THR A 178 2.39 40.48 31.67
N ARG A 179 1.42 40.22 30.80
CA ARG A 179 0.11 40.94 30.76
C ARG A 179 -1.03 40.25 31.51
N LYS A 180 -0.77 39.21 32.30
CA LYS A 180 -1.81 38.48 33.06
C LYS A 180 -2.99 38.04 32.18
N LEU A 181 -2.71 37.53 30.97
CA LEU A 181 -3.76 37.07 30.08
C LEU A 181 -4.52 35.89 30.73
N GLN A 182 -5.82 35.85 30.51
CA GLN A 182 -6.67 34.75 30.99
C GLN A 182 -6.26 33.43 30.30
N ARG A 183 -6.25 32.31 31.02
CA ARG A 183 -5.89 30.98 30.52
C ARG A 183 -6.57 30.60 29.20
N PRO A 184 -7.91 30.82 29.01
CA PRO A 184 -8.55 30.49 27.75
C PRO A 184 -7.95 31.24 26.55
N LEU A 185 -7.57 32.50 26.75
CA LEU A 185 -6.96 33.31 25.70
C LEU A 185 -5.57 32.82 25.32
N VAL A 186 -4.75 32.44 26.30
CA VAL A 186 -3.43 31.88 26.06
C VAL A 186 -3.54 30.54 25.34
N PHE A 187 -4.47 29.69 25.76
CA PHE A 187 -4.76 28.42 25.08
C PHE A 187 -5.20 28.65 23.63
N ALA A 188 -6.11 29.59 23.40
CA ALA A 188 -6.58 29.94 22.06
C ALA A 188 -5.43 30.46 21.17
N LEU A 189 -4.53 31.29 21.71
CA LEU A 189 -3.36 31.76 20.99
C LEU A 189 -2.38 30.62 20.62
N LEU A 190 -2.08 29.72 21.55
CA LEU A 190 -1.22 28.56 21.29
C LEU A 190 -1.87 27.64 20.25
N LEU A 191 -3.17 27.37 20.37
CA LEU A 191 -3.90 26.56 19.40
C LEU A 191 -3.89 27.21 18.02
N GLY A 192 -4.15 28.51 17.95
CA GLY A 192 -4.10 29.30 16.71
C GLY A 192 -2.72 29.23 16.04
N LEU A 193 -1.65 29.31 16.83
CA LEU A 193 -0.27 29.15 16.33
C LEU A 193 -0.02 27.74 15.79
N VAL A 194 -0.48 26.70 16.47
CA VAL A 194 -0.36 25.31 15.99
C VAL A 194 -1.12 25.12 14.67
N VAL A 195 -2.38 25.60 14.63
CA VAL A 195 -3.21 25.50 13.41
C VAL A 195 -2.56 26.25 12.25
N TRP A 196 -2.03 27.43 12.51
CA TRP A 196 -1.37 28.21 11.48
C TRP A 196 -0.07 27.54 11.00
N ASP A 197 0.80 27.10 11.91
CA ASP A 197 2.07 26.40 11.61
C ASP A 197 1.82 25.17 10.73
N VAL A 198 0.95 24.26 11.18
CA VAL A 198 0.60 23.05 10.43
C VAL A 198 -0.15 23.38 9.14
N GLY A 199 -1.01 24.42 9.17
CA GLY A 199 -1.84 24.86 8.04
C GLY A 199 -1.00 25.40 6.88
N VAL A 200 -0.01 26.25 7.15
CA VAL A 200 0.88 26.83 6.12
C VAL A 200 1.61 25.76 5.33
N VAL A 201 2.07 24.71 6.01
CA VAL A 201 2.76 23.60 5.32
C VAL A 201 1.77 22.72 4.58
N ASN A 202 0.66 22.32 5.23
CA ASN A 202 -0.32 21.43 4.62
C ASN A 202 -1.03 22.08 3.42
N ALA A 203 -1.26 23.41 3.43
CA ALA A 203 -1.84 24.11 2.30
C ALA A 203 -1.04 23.94 0.99
N ARG A 204 0.26 23.65 1.06
CA ARG A 204 1.09 23.37 -0.12
C ARG A 204 0.73 22.04 -0.78
N PHE A 205 0.25 21.08 0.02
CA PHE A 205 -0.12 19.73 -0.42
C PHE A 205 -1.61 19.60 -0.72
N MET A 206 -2.44 20.39 -0.06
CA MET A 206 -3.88 20.43 -0.28
C MET A 206 -4.18 21.38 -1.44
N LYS A 207 -4.41 20.81 -2.61
CA LYS A 207 -4.91 21.52 -3.79
C LYS A 207 -6.35 21.07 -4.02
N PRO A 208 -7.33 21.68 -3.35
CA PRO A 208 -8.73 21.31 -3.54
C PRO A 208 -9.13 21.60 -4.98
N GLU A 209 -9.53 20.56 -5.70
CA GLU A 209 -10.17 20.71 -7.01
C GLU A 209 -11.69 20.77 -6.82
N LYS A 210 -12.36 21.45 -7.75
CA LYS A 210 -13.84 21.44 -7.77
C LYS A 210 -14.28 19.98 -7.93
N MET A 211 -15.15 19.53 -7.05
CA MET A 211 -15.73 18.20 -7.12
C MET A 211 -16.51 18.08 -8.44
N ARG A 212 -16.04 17.22 -9.31
CA ARG A 212 -16.75 16.86 -10.53
C ARG A 212 -17.70 15.69 -10.21
N PRO A 213 -18.84 15.59 -10.89
CA PRO A 213 -19.67 14.40 -10.78
C PRO A 213 -18.83 13.13 -11.04
N LEU A 214 -19.08 12.08 -10.25
CA LEU A 214 -18.33 10.83 -10.34
C LEU A 214 -18.28 10.28 -11.78
N ASP A 215 -19.39 10.34 -12.48
CA ASP A 215 -19.51 9.90 -13.86
C ASP A 215 -18.58 10.64 -14.85
N SER A 216 -18.17 11.89 -14.52
CA SER A 216 -17.21 12.61 -15.35
C SER A 216 -15.80 12.08 -15.27
N TYR A 217 -15.43 11.41 -14.14
CA TYR A 217 -14.14 10.74 -13.98
C TYR A 217 -14.08 9.40 -14.69
N TYR A 218 -15.25 8.74 -14.80
CA TYR A 218 -15.37 7.41 -15.39
C TYR A 218 -16.21 7.44 -16.69
N ARG A 219 -16.05 8.53 -17.45
CA ARG A 219 -16.72 8.62 -18.76
C ARG A 219 -16.28 7.46 -19.65
N GLU A 220 -17.22 6.81 -20.28
CA GLU A 220 -16.94 5.71 -21.20
C GLU A 220 -16.10 6.21 -22.39
N SER A 221 -14.95 5.59 -22.58
CA SER A 221 -14.16 5.75 -23.80
C SER A 221 -14.73 4.87 -24.91
N PRO A 222 -14.43 5.15 -26.17
CA PRO A 222 -14.85 4.27 -27.28
C PRO A 222 -14.39 2.81 -27.10
N ALA A 223 -13.23 2.58 -26.49
CA ALA A 223 -12.75 1.25 -26.16
C ALA A 223 -13.63 0.57 -25.08
N VAL A 224 -14.04 1.30 -24.05
CA VAL A 224 -14.95 0.78 -23.02
C VAL A 224 -16.30 0.42 -23.62
N SER A 225 -16.88 1.28 -24.46
CA SER A 225 -18.17 1.03 -25.13
C SER A 225 -18.10 -0.20 -26.04
N PHE A 226 -16.99 -0.39 -26.76
CA PHE A 226 -16.75 -1.58 -27.57
C PHE A 226 -16.66 -2.85 -26.70
N LEU A 227 -15.86 -2.82 -25.64
CA LEU A 227 -15.62 -3.97 -24.77
C LEU A 227 -16.88 -4.43 -24.02
N LYS A 228 -17.77 -3.50 -23.64
CA LYS A 228 -19.06 -3.82 -23.01
C LYS A 228 -20.03 -4.57 -23.91
N GLN A 229 -19.84 -4.50 -25.21
CA GLN A 229 -20.67 -5.22 -26.19
C GLN A 229 -20.15 -6.63 -26.48
N GLN A 230 -18.96 -6.98 -25.95
CA GLN A 230 -18.38 -8.30 -26.16
C GLN A 230 -18.94 -9.31 -25.18
N GLU A 231 -19.25 -10.50 -25.69
CA GLU A 231 -19.77 -11.60 -24.89
C GLU A 231 -18.67 -12.50 -24.34
N GLY A 232 -19.02 -13.24 -23.28
CA GLY A 232 -18.16 -14.23 -22.65
C GLY A 232 -17.27 -13.67 -21.53
N VAL A 233 -16.54 -14.57 -20.89
CA VAL A 233 -15.61 -14.25 -19.79
C VAL A 233 -14.21 -14.05 -20.34
N PHE A 234 -13.70 -12.83 -20.28
CA PHE A 234 -12.37 -12.48 -20.78
C PHE A 234 -11.69 -11.44 -19.89
N ARG A 235 -10.39 -11.30 -20.05
CA ARG A 235 -9.60 -10.21 -19.47
C ARG A 235 -9.00 -9.34 -20.56
N ILE A 236 -8.72 -8.11 -20.18
CA ILE A 236 -7.96 -7.18 -21.00
C ILE A 236 -6.55 -6.96 -20.43
N ALA A 237 -5.62 -6.59 -21.31
CA ALA A 237 -4.32 -6.03 -20.96
C ALA A 237 -4.27 -4.58 -21.44
N PRO A 238 -4.54 -3.59 -20.58
CA PRO A 238 -4.29 -2.19 -20.93
C PRO A 238 -2.79 -1.96 -21.03
N VAL A 239 -2.35 -1.05 -21.92
CA VAL A 239 -0.95 -0.69 -22.02
C VAL A 239 -0.67 0.66 -21.35
N ASP A 240 0.60 0.99 -21.12
CA ASP A 240 1.09 2.24 -20.56
C ASP A 240 0.49 2.59 -19.20
N ARG A 241 0.08 3.84 -19.03
CA ARG A 241 -0.48 4.35 -17.77
C ARG A 241 -1.80 3.69 -17.40
N GLU A 242 -2.57 3.25 -18.39
CA GLU A 242 -3.85 2.56 -18.18
C GLU A 242 -3.68 1.18 -17.56
N PHE A 243 -2.50 0.57 -17.64
CA PHE A 243 -2.20 -0.70 -16.96
C PHE A 243 -2.39 -0.62 -15.45
N SER A 244 -2.06 0.50 -14.84
CA SER A 244 -2.24 0.72 -13.39
C SER A 244 -3.57 1.40 -13.02
N SER A 245 -4.45 1.66 -13.99
CA SER A 245 -5.74 2.29 -13.77
C SER A 245 -6.76 1.31 -13.20
N ASN A 246 -7.54 1.75 -12.23
CA ASN A 246 -8.69 1.00 -11.69
C ASN A 246 -10.01 1.40 -12.36
N SER A 247 -9.98 2.25 -13.40
CA SER A 247 -11.18 2.68 -14.13
C SER A 247 -11.93 1.51 -14.78
N TRP A 248 -11.21 0.49 -15.22
CA TRP A 248 -11.77 -0.74 -15.80
C TRP A 248 -12.72 -1.45 -14.85
N MET A 249 -12.40 -1.50 -13.54
CA MET A 249 -13.28 -2.09 -12.52
C MET A 249 -14.61 -1.37 -12.39
N TYR A 250 -14.62 -0.03 -12.53
CA TYR A 250 -15.86 0.75 -12.53
C TYR A 250 -16.80 0.32 -13.68
N HIS A 251 -16.22 0.02 -14.83
CA HIS A 251 -16.95 -0.47 -16.00
C HIS A 251 -17.23 -1.97 -16.00
N ARG A 252 -16.85 -2.69 -14.93
CA ARG A 252 -16.97 -4.15 -14.80
C ARG A 252 -16.23 -4.94 -15.88
N ILE A 253 -15.12 -4.40 -16.36
CA ILE A 253 -14.21 -5.04 -17.32
C ILE A 253 -13.04 -5.63 -16.55
N GLU A 254 -12.83 -6.94 -16.64
CA GLU A 254 -11.71 -7.60 -15.98
C GLU A 254 -10.38 -7.24 -16.65
N SER A 255 -9.39 -6.85 -15.86
CA SER A 255 -8.06 -6.48 -16.32
C SER A 255 -6.98 -7.26 -15.57
N ILE A 256 -5.90 -7.64 -16.27
CA ILE A 256 -4.70 -8.18 -15.61
C ILE A 256 -3.86 -7.08 -14.94
N GLY A 257 -4.13 -5.81 -15.24
CA GLY A 257 -3.55 -4.65 -14.62
C GLY A 257 -4.35 -4.15 -13.41
N GLY A 258 -4.16 -2.88 -13.08
CA GLY A 258 -4.79 -2.20 -11.94
C GLY A 258 -3.82 -1.97 -10.79
N TYR A 259 -4.23 -1.11 -9.86
CA TYR A 259 -3.44 -0.79 -8.68
C TYR A 259 -4.10 -1.35 -7.42
N HIS A 260 -3.37 -2.21 -6.72
CA HIS A 260 -3.75 -2.71 -5.40
C HIS A 260 -2.52 -2.68 -4.48
N PRO A 261 -2.61 -2.13 -3.26
CA PRO A 261 -1.46 -2.04 -2.35
C PRO A 261 -0.97 -3.41 -1.85
N ALA A 262 -1.86 -4.41 -1.80
CA ALA A 262 -1.55 -5.78 -1.38
C ALA A 262 -1.61 -6.76 -2.56
N LYS A 263 -0.77 -6.54 -3.59
CA LYS A 263 -0.65 -7.47 -4.72
C LYS A 263 -0.17 -8.84 -4.24
N LEU A 264 -0.71 -9.90 -4.86
CA LEU A 264 -0.19 -11.25 -4.65
C LEU A 264 1.19 -11.37 -5.30
N ALA A 265 2.16 -11.87 -4.54
CA ALA A 265 3.54 -12.00 -5.03
C ALA A 265 3.64 -12.87 -6.28
N VAL A 266 2.82 -13.93 -6.36
CA VAL A 266 2.80 -14.83 -7.54
C VAL A 266 2.36 -14.10 -8.82
N THR A 267 1.40 -13.18 -8.72
CA THR A 267 0.95 -12.39 -9.89
C THR A 267 2.01 -11.35 -10.27
N ASP A 268 2.59 -10.66 -9.27
CA ASP A 268 3.62 -9.66 -9.50
C ASP A 268 4.89 -10.28 -10.12
N ASP A 269 5.31 -11.44 -9.62
CA ASP A 269 6.41 -12.22 -10.18
C ASP A 269 6.16 -12.65 -11.63
N LEU A 270 4.97 -13.16 -11.92
CA LEU A 270 4.61 -13.61 -13.26
C LEU A 270 4.66 -12.44 -14.26
N LEU A 271 4.05 -11.32 -13.93
CA LEU A 271 4.03 -10.13 -14.78
C LEU A 271 5.42 -9.50 -14.97
N ASN A 272 6.26 -9.51 -13.92
CA ASN A 272 7.58 -8.86 -13.98
C ASN A 272 8.69 -9.76 -14.53
N LYS A 273 8.61 -11.09 -14.32
CA LYS A 273 9.70 -12.03 -14.69
C LYS A 273 9.45 -12.70 -16.04
N VAL A 274 8.19 -12.95 -16.41
CA VAL A 274 7.80 -13.46 -17.72
C VAL A 274 7.57 -12.31 -18.70
N GLY A 275 6.86 -11.27 -18.25
CA GLY A 275 6.64 -10.04 -18.99
C GLY A 275 5.40 -10.07 -19.89
N LEU A 276 4.82 -8.89 -20.10
CA LEU A 276 3.57 -8.71 -20.89
C LEU A 276 3.78 -8.90 -22.40
N SER A 277 5.01 -8.90 -22.88
CA SER A 277 5.34 -9.22 -24.28
C SER A 277 5.29 -10.72 -24.60
N ASN A 278 5.20 -11.59 -23.59
CA ASN A 278 5.10 -13.02 -23.77
C ASN A 278 3.62 -13.40 -24.08
N LEU A 279 3.37 -13.78 -25.33
CA LEU A 279 2.03 -14.16 -25.80
C LEU A 279 1.46 -15.37 -25.04
N LYS A 280 2.31 -16.30 -24.63
CA LYS A 280 1.88 -17.49 -23.85
C LYS A 280 1.35 -17.08 -22.49
N LEU A 281 1.96 -16.06 -21.87
CA LEU A 281 1.45 -15.48 -20.63
C LEU A 281 0.09 -14.82 -20.84
N LEU A 282 -0.07 -14.02 -21.90
CA LEU A 282 -1.35 -13.40 -22.21
C LEU A 282 -2.43 -14.46 -22.48
N ALA A 283 -2.08 -15.54 -23.18
CA ALA A 283 -2.99 -16.66 -23.42
C ALA A 283 -3.42 -17.33 -22.10
N LEU A 284 -2.45 -17.70 -21.24
CA LEU A 284 -2.70 -18.32 -19.93
C LEU A 284 -3.57 -17.46 -19.00
N LEU A 285 -3.39 -16.14 -19.05
CA LEU A 285 -4.16 -15.18 -18.25
C LEU A 285 -5.53 -14.86 -18.85
N ASN A 286 -5.94 -15.56 -19.94
CA ASN A 286 -7.20 -15.32 -20.67
C ASN A 286 -7.34 -13.87 -21.15
N VAL A 287 -6.22 -13.27 -21.59
CA VAL A 287 -6.23 -11.92 -22.17
C VAL A 287 -6.72 -11.99 -23.61
N LYS A 288 -7.99 -11.69 -23.80
CA LYS A 288 -8.62 -11.66 -25.13
C LYS A 288 -8.35 -10.36 -25.86
N TYR A 289 -8.25 -9.25 -25.14
CA TYR A 289 -8.01 -7.94 -25.76
C TYR A 289 -6.84 -7.20 -25.12
N VAL A 290 -6.01 -6.62 -25.97
CA VAL A 290 -5.00 -5.63 -25.58
C VAL A 290 -5.55 -4.25 -25.93
N VAL A 291 -5.49 -3.32 -24.96
CA VAL A 291 -6.09 -2.00 -25.09
C VAL A 291 -5.02 -0.92 -25.01
N GLY A 292 -4.87 -0.14 -26.08
CA GLY A 292 -3.90 0.94 -26.16
C GLY A 292 -4.03 1.75 -27.43
N PRO A 293 -3.42 2.95 -27.46
CA PRO A 293 -3.54 3.88 -28.59
C PRO A 293 -2.73 3.46 -29.84
N GLU A 294 -1.67 2.68 -29.64
CA GLU A 294 -0.74 2.29 -30.70
C GLU A 294 -1.22 1.05 -31.46
N GLU A 295 -0.83 0.94 -32.73
CA GLU A 295 -1.04 -0.28 -33.50
C GLU A 295 -0.04 -1.35 -33.09
N LEU A 296 -0.56 -2.55 -32.84
CA LEU A 296 0.28 -3.72 -32.51
C LEU A 296 0.63 -4.44 -33.82
N ASN A 297 1.85 -4.22 -34.32
CA ASN A 297 2.38 -4.88 -35.51
C ASN A 297 2.87 -6.30 -35.22
N HIS A 298 1.95 -7.21 -34.85
CA HIS A 298 2.26 -8.61 -34.59
C HIS A 298 1.11 -9.48 -35.10
N PRO A 299 1.38 -10.61 -35.80
CA PRO A 299 0.33 -11.44 -36.42
C PRO A 299 -0.67 -12.06 -35.43
N ALA A 300 -0.32 -12.15 -34.14
CA ALA A 300 -1.23 -12.62 -33.11
C ALA A 300 -2.30 -11.60 -32.69
N PHE A 301 -2.21 -10.35 -33.16
CA PHE A 301 -3.15 -9.31 -32.78
C PHE A 301 -3.86 -8.73 -34.01
N VAL A 302 -5.17 -8.59 -33.90
CA VAL A 302 -6.00 -7.95 -34.94
C VAL A 302 -6.76 -6.81 -34.33
N ARG A 303 -6.69 -5.63 -34.94
CA ARG A 303 -7.46 -4.46 -34.50
C ARG A 303 -8.96 -4.70 -34.75
N VAL A 304 -9.75 -4.69 -33.68
CA VAL A 304 -11.22 -4.97 -33.74
C VAL A 304 -12.05 -3.77 -33.32
N GLY A 305 -11.43 -2.75 -32.71
CA GLY A 305 -12.14 -1.56 -32.24
C GLY A 305 -11.20 -0.38 -32.01
N PRO A 306 -11.74 0.75 -31.54
CA PRO A 306 -10.97 1.97 -31.26
C PRO A 306 -9.94 1.73 -30.12
N GLY A 307 -8.67 1.53 -30.49
CA GLY A 307 -7.61 1.21 -29.53
C GLY A 307 -7.75 -0.17 -28.91
N VAL A 308 -8.46 -1.11 -29.55
CA VAL A 308 -8.67 -2.47 -29.06
C VAL A 308 -8.16 -3.48 -30.08
N HIS A 309 -7.27 -4.37 -29.64
CA HIS A 309 -6.68 -5.42 -30.46
C HIS A 309 -7.04 -6.78 -29.85
N GLU A 310 -7.61 -7.68 -30.63
CA GLU A 310 -7.93 -9.03 -30.24
C GLU A 310 -6.69 -9.92 -30.31
N ASN A 311 -6.46 -10.69 -29.25
CA ASN A 311 -5.41 -11.69 -29.17
C ASN A 311 -5.93 -13.02 -29.71
N LEU A 312 -5.45 -13.41 -30.88
CA LEU A 312 -5.87 -14.65 -31.56
C LEU A 312 -5.34 -15.93 -30.87
N THR A 313 -4.41 -15.79 -29.93
CA THR A 313 -3.80 -16.93 -29.21
C THR A 313 -4.40 -17.13 -27.82
N VAL A 314 -5.48 -16.42 -27.47
CA VAL A 314 -6.12 -16.47 -26.15
C VAL A 314 -6.59 -17.89 -25.82
N LEU A 315 -6.32 -18.35 -24.59
CA LEU A 315 -6.93 -19.57 -24.04
C LEU A 315 -8.24 -19.20 -23.30
N PRO A 316 -9.23 -20.10 -23.31
CA PRO A 316 -10.45 -19.93 -22.53
C PRO A 316 -10.17 -19.72 -21.05
N ARG A 317 -11.15 -19.20 -20.29
CA ARG A 317 -11.06 -19.07 -18.84
C ARG A 317 -10.80 -20.41 -18.14
N VAL A 318 -11.33 -21.47 -18.72
CA VAL A 318 -11.16 -22.85 -18.28
C VAL A 318 -10.84 -23.71 -19.50
N PHE A 319 -9.81 -24.51 -19.42
CA PHE A 319 -9.36 -25.34 -20.54
C PHE A 319 -8.72 -26.66 -20.07
N LEU A 320 -8.75 -27.66 -20.94
CA LEU A 320 -8.15 -28.95 -20.69
C LEU A 320 -6.72 -29.01 -21.23
N VAL A 321 -5.83 -29.67 -20.50
CA VAL A 321 -4.45 -29.90 -20.89
C VAL A 321 -4.10 -31.36 -20.78
N GLY A 322 -3.55 -31.90 -21.87
CA GLY A 322 -3.27 -33.33 -22.05
C GLY A 322 -1.84 -33.77 -21.75
N ALA A 323 -0.97 -32.85 -21.30
CA ALA A 323 0.38 -33.17 -20.87
C ALA A 323 0.74 -32.36 -19.62
N ALA A 324 1.55 -32.92 -18.74
CA ALA A 324 2.06 -32.23 -17.56
C ALA A 324 3.57 -32.38 -17.46
N LYS A 325 4.27 -31.26 -17.30
CA LYS A 325 5.72 -31.22 -17.03
C LYS A 325 5.95 -30.91 -15.57
N ARG A 326 6.43 -31.89 -14.81
CA ARG A 326 6.82 -31.66 -13.42
C ARG A 326 8.21 -31.04 -13.34
N VAL A 327 8.35 -30.00 -12.54
CA VAL A 327 9.61 -29.34 -12.23
C VAL A 327 9.84 -29.25 -10.72
N ALA A 328 11.12 -29.14 -10.30
CA ALA A 328 11.46 -29.26 -8.89
C ALA A 328 11.05 -28.06 -8.02
N HIS A 329 10.97 -26.86 -8.61
CA HIS A 329 10.66 -25.63 -7.85
C HIS A 329 10.23 -24.47 -8.74
N ASP A 330 9.59 -23.50 -8.14
CA ASP A 330 8.95 -22.31 -8.75
C ASP A 330 9.83 -21.56 -9.76
N ARG A 331 11.14 -21.43 -9.51
CA ARG A 331 12.04 -20.75 -10.45
C ARG A 331 12.15 -21.46 -11.79
N MET A 332 12.05 -22.79 -11.78
CA MET A 332 12.05 -23.58 -13.01
C MET A 332 10.74 -23.42 -13.78
N VAL A 333 9.61 -23.26 -13.08
CA VAL A 333 8.33 -22.95 -13.76
C VAL A 333 8.44 -21.65 -14.54
N LEU A 334 8.97 -20.58 -13.92
CA LEU A 334 9.14 -19.28 -14.58
C LEU A 334 10.12 -19.33 -15.76
N ALA A 335 11.18 -20.14 -15.64
CA ALA A 335 12.12 -20.35 -16.75
C ALA A 335 11.43 -21.09 -17.91
N GLU A 336 10.67 -22.12 -17.62
CA GLU A 336 9.98 -22.95 -18.60
C GLU A 336 8.90 -22.19 -19.38
N LEU A 337 8.16 -21.28 -18.71
CA LEU A 337 7.18 -20.39 -19.36
C LEU A 337 7.81 -19.50 -20.46
N ASN A 338 9.11 -19.26 -20.39
CA ASN A 338 9.86 -18.48 -21.39
C ASN A 338 10.51 -19.34 -22.48
N VAL A 339 10.46 -20.69 -22.38
CA VAL A 339 11.02 -21.57 -23.40
C VAL A 339 10.15 -21.54 -24.65
N ASP A 340 10.73 -21.31 -25.83
CA ASP A 340 9.97 -21.14 -27.09
C ASP A 340 9.09 -22.35 -27.43
N SER A 341 9.56 -23.56 -27.15
CA SER A 341 8.81 -24.79 -27.42
C SER A 341 7.67 -25.07 -26.45
N PHE A 342 7.56 -24.32 -25.36
CA PHE A 342 6.43 -24.46 -24.43
C PHE A 342 5.11 -23.98 -25.06
N ASN A 343 4.12 -24.86 -25.07
CA ASN A 343 2.78 -24.55 -25.55
C ASN A 343 1.77 -24.71 -24.39
N PRO A 344 1.22 -23.64 -23.84
CA PRO A 344 0.31 -23.71 -22.71
C PRO A 344 -1.06 -24.34 -23.02
N ALA A 345 -1.42 -24.45 -24.31
CA ALA A 345 -2.64 -25.16 -24.71
C ALA A 345 -2.50 -26.68 -24.63
N LEU A 346 -1.29 -27.21 -24.63
CA LEU A 346 -1.01 -28.65 -24.65
C LEU A 346 -0.38 -29.17 -23.35
N THR A 347 0.44 -28.34 -22.70
CA THR A 347 1.26 -28.76 -21.55
C THR A 347 1.10 -27.80 -20.39
N ALA A 348 0.81 -28.33 -19.21
CA ALA A 348 0.84 -27.60 -17.95
C ALA A 348 2.16 -27.85 -17.21
N ILE A 349 2.68 -26.84 -16.52
CA ILE A 349 3.86 -26.98 -15.66
C ILE A 349 3.41 -27.05 -14.21
N VAL A 350 3.78 -28.13 -13.52
CA VAL A 350 3.40 -28.36 -12.12
C VAL A 350 4.63 -28.61 -11.25
N THR A 351 4.53 -28.28 -9.97
CA THR A 351 5.55 -28.63 -8.97
C THR A 351 5.15 -29.84 -8.15
N ASP A 352 3.86 -30.04 -7.99
CA ASP A 352 3.29 -31.12 -7.18
C ASP A 352 3.25 -32.43 -7.96
N GLU A 353 3.18 -33.55 -7.24
CA GLU A 353 2.95 -34.86 -7.82
C GLU A 353 1.47 -35.05 -8.12
N LEU A 354 1.15 -35.44 -9.35
CA LEU A 354 -0.21 -35.74 -9.77
C LEU A 354 -0.61 -37.16 -9.39
N PRO A 355 -1.91 -37.45 -9.20
CA PRO A 355 -2.40 -38.79 -8.83
C PRO A 355 -2.11 -39.86 -9.88
N GLY A 356 -1.87 -39.46 -11.11
CA GLY A 356 -1.59 -40.35 -12.22
C GLY A 356 -1.06 -39.60 -13.44
N PRO A 357 -0.74 -40.32 -14.51
CA PRO A 357 -0.29 -39.73 -15.76
C PRO A 357 -1.42 -38.98 -16.47
N VAL A 358 -1.02 -38.05 -17.33
CA VAL A 358 -1.91 -37.22 -18.16
C VAL A 358 -1.67 -37.61 -19.61
N PHE A 359 -2.72 -37.95 -20.38
CA PHE A 359 -2.54 -38.62 -21.67
C PHE A 359 -3.08 -37.86 -22.89
N GLY A 360 -3.83 -36.81 -22.74
CA GLY A 360 -4.38 -36.05 -23.87
C GLY A 360 -5.77 -35.52 -23.62
N THR A 361 -6.23 -34.70 -24.53
CA THR A 361 -7.56 -34.06 -24.44
C THR A 361 -8.45 -34.35 -25.64
N GLU A 362 -8.02 -35.24 -26.54
CA GLU A 362 -8.79 -35.57 -27.74
C GLU A 362 -10.17 -36.11 -27.39
N GLY A 363 -11.21 -35.50 -27.99
CA GLY A 363 -12.60 -35.86 -27.75
C GLY A 363 -13.12 -35.53 -26.36
N SER A 364 -12.32 -34.78 -25.55
CA SER A 364 -12.76 -34.23 -24.25
C SER A 364 -13.21 -32.77 -24.40
N VAL A 365 -14.21 -32.39 -23.61
CA VAL A 365 -14.80 -31.05 -23.65
C VAL A 365 -14.93 -30.49 -22.22
N ALA A 366 -14.71 -29.19 -22.07
CA ALA A 366 -14.98 -28.43 -20.85
C ALA A 366 -15.89 -27.26 -21.18
N GLU A 367 -16.99 -27.15 -20.46
CA GLU A 367 -17.98 -26.08 -20.60
C GLU A 367 -18.07 -25.29 -19.29
N LEU A 368 -17.86 -24.00 -19.37
CA LEU A 368 -18.04 -23.10 -18.23
C LEU A 368 -19.52 -22.82 -18.03
N VAL A 369 -20.13 -23.41 -16.99
CA VAL A 369 -21.57 -23.32 -16.71
C VAL A 369 -21.91 -22.03 -15.97
N SER A 370 -21.12 -21.67 -14.96
CA SER A 370 -21.28 -20.41 -14.21
C SER A 370 -19.94 -19.87 -13.73
N TYR A 371 -19.84 -18.54 -13.69
CA TYR A 371 -18.67 -17.82 -13.25
C TYR A 371 -19.09 -16.65 -12.36
N GLU A 372 -19.01 -16.87 -11.05
CA GLU A 372 -19.40 -15.92 -10.02
C GLU A 372 -18.21 -15.60 -9.10
N PRO A 373 -18.18 -14.46 -8.40
CA PRO A 373 -17.03 -14.05 -7.58
C PRO A 373 -16.59 -15.03 -6.48
N GLY A 374 -17.39 -16.00 -6.14
CA GLY A 374 -17.05 -16.99 -5.09
C GLY A 374 -17.24 -18.43 -5.54
N GLU A 375 -17.72 -18.65 -6.75
CA GLU A 375 -18.01 -20.00 -7.27
C GLU A 375 -17.79 -20.06 -8.78
N ILE A 376 -17.09 -21.09 -9.24
CA ILE A 376 -16.92 -21.40 -10.65
C ILE A 376 -17.39 -22.83 -10.85
N ARG A 377 -18.32 -23.04 -11.78
CA ARG A 377 -18.88 -24.35 -12.10
C ARG A 377 -18.59 -24.71 -13.55
N VAL A 378 -18.00 -25.89 -13.74
CA VAL A 378 -17.61 -26.42 -15.06
C VAL A 378 -18.18 -27.80 -15.23
N ARG A 379 -18.78 -28.06 -16.36
CA ARG A 379 -19.18 -29.41 -16.82
C ARG A 379 -18.10 -29.91 -17.76
N VAL A 380 -17.68 -31.15 -17.58
CA VAL A 380 -16.64 -31.75 -18.41
C VAL A 380 -17.02 -33.13 -18.88
N SER A 381 -16.63 -33.45 -20.11
CA SER A 381 -16.68 -34.80 -20.67
C SER A 381 -15.25 -35.21 -20.98
N ILE A 382 -14.71 -36.18 -20.26
CA ILE A 382 -13.31 -36.55 -20.28
C ILE A 382 -13.14 -37.96 -20.87
N ARG A 383 -12.29 -38.06 -21.90
CA ARG A 383 -11.97 -39.33 -22.55
C ARG A 383 -10.73 -40.02 -21.99
N GLN A 384 -9.72 -39.23 -21.64
CA GLN A 384 -8.45 -39.68 -21.06
C GLN A 384 -8.08 -38.80 -19.86
N PRO A 385 -7.33 -39.33 -18.89
CA PRO A 385 -6.89 -38.54 -17.75
C PRO A 385 -6.19 -37.25 -18.18
N CYS A 386 -6.64 -36.11 -17.67
CA CYS A 386 -6.13 -34.79 -18.05
C CYS A 386 -6.21 -33.79 -16.89
N LEU A 387 -5.66 -32.60 -17.09
CA LEU A 387 -5.80 -31.50 -16.17
C LEU A 387 -6.84 -30.50 -16.68
N LEU A 388 -7.77 -30.12 -15.83
CA LEU A 388 -8.65 -28.97 -16.04
C LEU A 388 -7.97 -27.74 -15.41
N VAL A 389 -7.48 -26.83 -16.25
CA VAL A 389 -6.79 -25.61 -15.84
C VAL A 389 -7.77 -24.45 -15.80
N PHE A 390 -7.72 -23.69 -14.71
CA PHE A 390 -8.46 -22.44 -14.54
C PHE A 390 -7.49 -21.27 -14.66
N SER A 391 -7.76 -20.34 -15.54
CA SER A 391 -7.05 -19.07 -15.63
C SER A 391 -7.36 -18.17 -14.42
N GLU A 392 -7.21 -18.72 -13.23
CA GLU A 392 -7.46 -18.11 -11.94
C GLU A 392 -6.28 -18.29 -11.02
N VAL A 393 -6.00 -17.24 -10.21
CA VAL A 393 -4.82 -17.25 -9.36
C VAL A 393 -4.93 -18.33 -8.28
N TYR A 394 -3.88 -19.16 -8.18
CA TYR A 394 -3.74 -20.13 -7.09
C TYR A 394 -3.61 -19.42 -5.75
N TYR A 395 -4.61 -19.54 -4.93
CA TYR A 395 -4.67 -18.94 -3.59
C TYR A 395 -5.25 -19.96 -2.60
N PRO A 396 -4.41 -20.79 -1.94
CA PRO A 396 -4.87 -21.88 -1.07
C PRO A 396 -5.82 -21.46 0.06
N PRO A 397 -5.62 -20.28 0.72
CA PRO A 397 -6.50 -19.89 1.81
C PRO A 397 -7.92 -19.61 1.32
N GLY A 398 -8.81 -20.57 1.49
CA GLY A 398 -10.25 -20.43 1.27
C GLY A 398 -10.80 -21.04 -0.02
N TRP A 399 -10.00 -21.26 -1.05
CA TRP A 399 -10.47 -21.97 -2.24
C TRP A 399 -10.50 -23.49 -2.03
N LYS A 400 -11.60 -24.10 -2.40
CA LYS A 400 -11.84 -25.55 -2.42
C LYS A 400 -12.31 -25.97 -3.79
N ALA A 401 -12.00 -27.20 -4.16
CA ALA A 401 -12.53 -27.83 -5.37
C ALA A 401 -13.29 -29.11 -5.03
N SER A 402 -14.33 -29.39 -5.77
CA SER A 402 -15.03 -30.68 -5.75
C SER A 402 -15.28 -31.17 -7.16
N VAL A 403 -15.23 -32.49 -7.33
CA VAL A 403 -15.64 -33.21 -8.53
C VAL A 403 -16.82 -34.08 -8.13
N ASP A 404 -17.98 -33.90 -8.77
CA ASP A 404 -19.21 -34.59 -8.46
C ASP A 404 -19.61 -34.54 -6.99
N GLY A 405 -19.29 -33.41 -6.33
CA GLY A 405 -19.56 -33.21 -4.91
C GLY A 405 -18.48 -33.74 -3.97
N ALA A 406 -17.52 -34.55 -4.42
CA ALA A 406 -16.40 -35.02 -3.62
C ALA A 406 -15.25 -34.02 -3.64
N GLU A 407 -14.73 -33.65 -2.45
CA GLU A 407 -13.60 -32.70 -2.35
C GLU A 407 -12.34 -33.27 -3.04
N THR A 408 -11.66 -32.45 -3.82
CA THR A 408 -10.47 -32.81 -4.57
C THR A 408 -9.33 -31.78 -4.39
N THR A 409 -8.12 -32.20 -4.75
CA THR A 409 -6.94 -31.36 -4.63
C THR A 409 -6.88 -30.31 -5.74
N ILE A 410 -6.59 -29.06 -5.36
CA ILE A 410 -6.23 -27.99 -6.28
C ILE A 410 -4.71 -27.97 -6.45
N TYR A 411 -4.25 -28.22 -7.67
CA TYR A 411 -2.83 -28.20 -8.02
C TYR A 411 -2.41 -26.80 -8.47
N ARG A 412 -1.23 -26.34 -8.04
CA ARG A 412 -0.64 -25.12 -8.54
C ARG A 412 -0.03 -25.39 -9.92
N THR A 413 -0.46 -24.63 -10.91
CA THR A 413 -0.16 -24.84 -12.31
C THR A 413 0.38 -23.55 -12.93
N ASP A 414 1.35 -23.67 -13.83
CA ASP A 414 1.94 -22.56 -14.60
C ASP A 414 2.30 -21.35 -13.70
N TYR A 415 2.90 -21.64 -12.55
CA TYR A 415 3.32 -20.73 -11.51
C TYR A 415 2.19 -20.09 -10.68
N ALA A 416 1.17 -19.58 -11.30
CA ALA A 416 0.15 -18.79 -10.61
C ALA A 416 -1.29 -19.29 -10.81
N LEU A 417 -1.51 -20.23 -11.72
CA LEU A 417 -2.83 -20.76 -12.01
C LEU A 417 -3.18 -21.98 -11.14
N ARG A 418 -4.39 -22.44 -11.22
CA ARG A 418 -4.89 -23.62 -10.51
C ARG A 418 -5.47 -24.65 -11.46
N SER A 419 -5.30 -25.91 -11.12
CA SER A 419 -5.88 -27.01 -11.89
C SER A 419 -6.44 -28.11 -11.00
N VAL A 420 -7.24 -28.98 -11.61
CA VAL A 420 -7.78 -30.20 -11.02
C VAL A 420 -7.45 -31.36 -11.95
N TYR A 421 -7.00 -32.48 -11.38
CA TYR A 421 -6.80 -33.72 -12.13
C TYR A 421 -8.14 -34.42 -12.32
N LEU A 422 -8.43 -34.83 -13.55
CA LEU A 422 -9.67 -35.50 -13.92
C LEU A 422 -9.41 -36.88 -14.52
N THR A 423 -10.21 -37.84 -14.13
CA THR A 423 -10.29 -39.18 -14.73
C THR A 423 -11.31 -39.19 -15.85
N PRO A 424 -11.33 -40.23 -16.73
CA PRO A 424 -12.35 -40.37 -17.75
C PRO A 424 -13.76 -40.42 -17.15
N GLY A 425 -14.71 -39.74 -17.79
CA GLY A 425 -16.14 -39.68 -17.38
C GLY A 425 -16.75 -38.32 -17.63
N GLU A 426 -18.04 -38.24 -17.33
CA GLU A 426 -18.77 -36.96 -17.23
C GLU A 426 -18.68 -36.46 -15.81
N HIS A 427 -18.18 -35.22 -15.62
CA HIS A 427 -18.00 -34.66 -14.28
C HIS A 427 -18.51 -33.23 -14.19
N THR A 428 -18.96 -32.88 -13.00
CA THR A 428 -19.23 -31.50 -12.62
C THR A 428 -18.14 -31.05 -11.64
N VAL A 429 -17.31 -30.11 -12.06
CA VAL A 429 -16.24 -29.52 -11.22
C VAL A 429 -16.74 -28.20 -10.66
N VAL A 430 -16.65 -28.04 -9.34
CA VAL A 430 -17.03 -26.80 -8.65
C VAL A 430 -15.83 -26.29 -7.85
N MET A 431 -15.42 -25.06 -8.15
CA MET A 431 -14.49 -24.29 -7.31
C MET A 431 -15.30 -23.33 -6.45
N SER A 432 -15.12 -23.38 -5.12
CA SER A 432 -15.83 -22.50 -4.19
C SER A 432 -14.84 -21.81 -3.22
N TYR A 433 -15.13 -20.56 -2.87
CA TYR A 433 -14.33 -19.78 -1.93
C TYR A 433 -15.01 -19.69 -0.57
N VAL A 434 -14.39 -20.32 0.42
CA VAL A 434 -14.86 -20.31 1.82
C VAL A 434 -13.76 -19.73 2.72
N PRO A 435 -13.81 -18.44 3.07
CA PRO A 435 -12.75 -17.81 3.85
C PRO A 435 -12.74 -18.32 5.30
N SER A 436 -11.88 -19.30 5.59
CA SER A 436 -11.78 -19.94 6.91
C SER A 436 -11.46 -18.95 8.03
N ASN A 437 -10.65 -17.93 7.75
CA ASN A 437 -10.22 -16.95 8.73
C ASN A 437 -11.28 -15.87 9.05
N LEU A 438 -12.33 -15.74 8.25
CA LEU A 438 -13.37 -14.72 8.47
C LEU A 438 -14.12 -14.97 9.80
N ARG A 439 -14.51 -16.22 10.05
CA ARG A 439 -15.23 -16.60 11.27
C ARG A 439 -14.39 -16.34 12.53
N LEU A 440 -13.11 -16.70 12.49
CA LEU A 440 -12.16 -16.43 13.58
C LEU A 440 -11.96 -14.92 13.77
N GLY A 441 -11.81 -14.17 12.69
CA GLY A 441 -11.68 -12.70 12.73
C GLY A 441 -12.91 -12.02 13.34
N LEU A 442 -14.12 -12.43 12.94
CA LEU A 442 -15.37 -11.93 13.52
C LEU A 442 -15.48 -12.24 15.01
N PHE A 443 -15.12 -13.46 15.42
CA PHE A 443 -15.13 -13.85 16.84
C PHE A 443 -14.17 -13.01 17.67
N ILE A 444 -12.93 -12.81 17.21
CA ILE A 444 -11.92 -11.96 17.89
C ILE A 444 -12.42 -10.50 17.96
N SER A 445 -13.01 -9.97 16.87
CA SER A 445 -13.53 -8.61 16.83
C SER A 445 -14.69 -8.42 17.81
N LEU A 446 -15.59 -9.40 17.90
CA LEU A 446 -16.70 -9.39 18.86
C LEU A 446 -16.19 -9.43 20.30
N LEU A 447 -15.22 -10.30 20.62
CA LEU A 447 -14.59 -10.34 21.94
C LEU A 447 -13.92 -9.01 22.30
N ALA A 448 -13.21 -8.39 21.35
CA ALA A 448 -12.57 -7.09 21.56
C ALA A 448 -13.61 -6.00 21.82
N LEU A 449 -14.71 -6.01 21.08
CA LEU A 449 -15.83 -5.07 21.28
C LEU A 449 -16.47 -5.24 22.67
N VAL A 450 -16.75 -6.48 23.08
CA VAL A 450 -17.31 -6.78 24.40
C VAL A 450 -16.36 -6.33 25.51
N ALA A 451 -15.06 -6.59 25.36
CA ALA A 451 -14.04 -6.15 26.32
C ALA A 451 -13.99 -4.60 26.39
N LEU A 452 -14.05 -3.90 25.25
CA LEU A 452 -14.05 -2.46 25.20
C LEU A 452 -15.29 -1.87 25.89
N VAL A 453 -16.48 -2.41 25.59
CA VAL A 453 -17.73 -2.00 26.27
C VAL A 453 -17.65 -2.28 27.76
N GLY A 454 -17.13 -3.45 28.16
CA GLY A 454 -16.91 -3.80 29.56
C GLY A 454 -16.02 -2.78 30.28
N LEU A 455 -14.91 -2.38 29.64
CA LEU A 455 -14.00 -1.36 30.18
C LEU A 455 -14.66 0.04 30.28
N LEU A 456 -15.51 0.41 29.34
CA LEU A 456 -16.22 1.69 29.35
C LEU A 456 -17.32 1.74 30.42
N VAL A 457 -18.00 0.61 30.65
CA VAL A 457 -19.08 0.49 31.66
C VAL A 457 -18.52 0.18 33.04
N TRP A 458 -17.31 -0.37 33.12
CA TRP A 458 -16.68 -0.68 34.40
C TRP A 458 -16.44 0.61 35.19
N PRO A 459 -17.09 0.80 36.37
CA PRO A 459 -16.89 2.01 37.12
C PRO A 459 -15.42 2.09 37.54
N VAL A 460 -14.71 3.12 37.05
CA VAL A 460 -13.40 3.49 37.58
C VAL A 460 -13.65 3.93 39.01
N ARG A 461 -13.52 3.00 39.96
CA ARG A 461 -13.46 3.34 41.36
C ARG A 461 -12.25 4.25 41.52
N ALA A 462 -12.50 5.54 41.60
CA ALA A 462 -11.53 6.52 42.05
C ALA A 462 -11.00 5.97 43.38
N ARG A 463 -9.76 5.53 43.42
CA ARG A 463 -9.05 5.30 44.67
C ARG A 463 -8.83 6.68 45.29
N ASP A 464 -9.78 7.14 46.07
CA ASP A 464 -9.54 8.10 47.12
C ASP A 464 -8.50 7.51 48.04
N ARG A 465 -7.24 7.73 47.69
CA ARG A 465 -6.16 7.62 48.67
C ARG A 465 -6.27 8.86 49.51
N GLY A 466 -6.92 8.71 50.66
CA GLY A 466 -6.97 9.72 51.72
C GLY A 466 -5.57 10.31 51.91
N ALA A 467 -5.52 11.63 51.85
CA ALA A 467 -4.38 12.35 52.37
C ALA A 467 -4.32 12.07 53.91
N PRO A 468 -3.14 11.69 54.45
CA PRO A 468 -2.98 11.75 55.90
C PRO A 468 -2.99 13.22 56.33
N ALA A 469 -3.66 13.47 57.46
CA ALA A 469 -3.81 14.72 58.14
C ALA A 469 -2.44 15.33 58.54
#